data_b03e6b903976d33e2edc56eac754670d
#
_entry.id   b03e6b903976d33e2edc56eac754670d
#
_cell.length_a   1.000
_cell.length_b   1.000
_cell.length_c   1.000
_cell.angle_alpha   90.00
_cell.angle_beta   90.00
_cell.angle_gamma   90.00
#
_symmetry.space_group_name_H-M   'P 1'
#
loop_
_entity.id
_entity.type
_entity.pdbx_description
1 polymer ?
#
loop_
_entity_poly.entity_id
_entity_poly.type
_entity_poly.pdbx_seq_one_letter_code
_entity_poly.pdbx_strand_id
1 'polypeptide(L)'
;MKSLKINLLLILILFLAVGCSSIPTNTSNSCSIFKERYFWYKHAKKSELKWGTPIYIQLAIIKWESGFDWLAKPPRQKIFKIVPYKRPSSSFGYSQAIKGTWEQYKKETGNKLATRARFRDSVDFIGWYTSKTKSILN
;
A
#
# COMPACT_ATOMS: atom_id res chain seq x y z
N MET A 1 0.18 42.01 -14.20
CA MET A 1 -0.46 41.35 -13.05
C MET A 1 -1.08 39.98 -13.37
N LYS A 2 -1.78 39.80 -14.49
CA LYS A 2 -2.36 38.47 -14.87
C LYS A 2 -1.28 37.40 -15.13
N SER A 3 -0.21 37.73 -15.86
CA SER A 3 0.89 36.79 -16.14
C SER A 3 1.60 36.29 -14.89
N LEU A 4 1.83 37.15 -13.89
CA LEU A 4 2.49 36.76 -12.64
C LEU A 4 1.64 35.78 -11.82
N LYS A 5 0.31 35.94 -11.82
CA LYS A 5 -0.63 35.02 -11.13
C LYS A 5 -0.68 33.65 -11.81
N ILE A 6 -0.63 33.63 -13.16
CA ILE A 6 -0.59 32.36 -13.92
C ILE A 6 0.71 31.61 -13.68
N ASN A 7 1.85 32.30 -13.67
CA ASN A 7 3.13 31.67 -13.37
C ASN A 7 3.20 31.14 -11.93
N LEU A 8 2.66 31.86 -10.95
CA LEU A 8 2.60 31.39 -9.56
C LEU A 8 1.69 30.15 -9.42
N LEU A 9 0.56 30.11 -10.12
CA LEU A 9 -0.33 28.97 -10.15
C LEU A 9 0.33 27.74 -10.79
N LEU A 10 1.05 27.92 -11.89
CA LEU A 10 1.79 26.83 -12.56
C LEU A 10 2.92 26.28 -11.67
N ILE A 11 3.64 27.14 -10.95
CA ILE A 11 4.67 26.72 -10.00
C ILE A 11 4.03 25.93 -8.86
N LEU A 12 2.90 26.36 -8.32
CA LEU A 12 2.18 25.66 -7.25
C LEU A 12 1.70 24.28 -7.71
N ILE A 13 1.17 24.16 -8.93
CA ILE A 13 0.75 22.88 -9.53
C ILE A 13 1.96 21.96 -9.74
N LEU A 14 3.11 22.51 -10.17
CA LEU A 14 4.34 21.73 -10.34
C LEU A 14 4.86 21.18 -9.00
N PHE A 15 4.77 21.94 -7.90
CA PHE A 15 5.13 21.48 -6.56
C PHE A 15 4.20 20.39 -6.02
N LEU A 16 2.91 20.39 -6.40
CA LEU A 16 1.95 19.35 -6.03
C LEU A 16 2.18 18.03 -6.77
N ALA A 17 2.83 18.06 -7.94
CA ALA A 17 3.10 16.85 -8.73
C ALA A 17 4.29 16.01 -8.21
N VAL A 18 5.16 16.54 -7.35
CA VAL A 18 6.35 15.84 -6.84
C VAL A 18 6.06 14.86 -5.71
N GLY A 19 4.81 14.72 -5.30
CA GLY A 19 4.37 13.79 -4.23
C GLY A 19 4.20 12.32 -4.64
N CYS A 20 4.74 11.87 -5.78
CA CYS A 20 4.67 10.46 -6.15
C CYS A 20 5.44 9.58 -5.16
N SER A 21 4.72 8.72 -4.45
CA SER A 21 5.28 7.68 -3.58
C SER A 21 6.09 6.71 -4.44
N SER A 22 7.36 7.00 -4.67
CA SER A 22 8.28 6.09 -5.37
C SER A 22 8.54 4.84 -4.52
N ILE A 23 8.80 3.72 -5.19
CA ILE A 23 9.28 2.49 -4.54
C ILE A 23 10.62 2.78 -3.87
N PRO A 24 10.88 2.29 -2.63
CA PRO A 24 12.18 2.46 -1.98
C PRO A 24 13.30 1.87 -2.84
N THR A 25 14.47 2.53 -2.87
CA THR A 25 15.60 2.12 -3.73
C THR A 25 16.19 0.79 -3.31
N ASN A 26 16.23 0.50 -2.00
CA ASN A 26 16.68 -0.78 -1.47
C ASN A 26 15.59 -1.44 -0.62
N THR A 27 14.78 -2.29 -1.27
CA THR A 27 13.69 -3.04 -0.63
C THR A 27 14.15 -4.31 0.09
N SER A 28 15.44 -4.63 0.07
CA SER A 28 15.98 -5.80 0.77
C SER A 28 16.45 -5.50 2.18
N ASN A 29 16.56 -4.22 2.53
CA ASN A 29 17.04 -3.78 3.84
C ASN A 29 15.98 -2.86 4.49
N SER A 30 15.41 -3.32 5.60
CA SER A 30 14.38 -2.57 6.33
C SER A 30 14.87 -1.22 6.86
N CYS A 31 16.14 -1.12 7.28
CA CYS A 31 16.72 0.14 7.71
C CYS A 31 16.78 1.16 6.56
N SER A 32 17.14 0.71 5.35
CA SER A 32 17.15 1.56 4.16
C SER A 32 15.76 2.04 3.80
N ILE A 33 14.75 1.14 3.85
CA ILE A 33 13.35 1.49 3.62
C ILE A 33 12.92 2.60 4.58
N PHE A 34 13.20 2.47 5.88
CA PHE A 34 12.77 3.43 6.89
C PHE A 34 13.57 4.73 6.89
N LYS A 35 14.82 4.73 6.39
CA LYS A 35 15.58 5.97 6.14
C LYS A 35 14.92 6.80 5.02
N GLU A 36 14.51 6.16 3.94
CA GLU A 36 13.82 6.84 2.84
C GLU A 36 12.37 7.20 3.17
N ARG A 37 11.71 6.37 4.00
CA ARG A 37 10.30 6.45 4.35
C ARG A 37 10.09 6.49 5.86
N TYR A 38 10.58 7.52 6.51
CA TYR A 38 10.57 7.64 7.97
C TYR A 38 9.22 7.34 8.64
N PHE A 39 8.12 7.88 8.08
CA PHE A 39 6.79 7.63 8.64
C PHE A 39 6.31 6.19 8.51
N TRP A 40 6.89 5.39 7.61
CA TRP A 40 6.52 3.99 7.44
C TRP A 40 6.86 3.15 8.67
N TYR A 41 8.00 3.43 9.31
CA TYR A 41 8.36 2.79 10.58
C TYR A 41 7.28 3.03 11.65
N LYS A 42 6.85 4.29 11.82
CA LYS A 42 5.81 4.65 12.79
C LYS A 42 4.49 3.90 12.53
N HIS A 43 4.10 3.76 11.28
CA HIS A 43 2.87 3.06 10.91
C HIS A 43 3.00 1.55 11.09
N ALA A 44 4.11 0.94 10.69
CA ALA A 44 4.37 -0.48 10.88
C ALA A 44 4.46 -0.84 12.37
N LYS A 45 5.13 0.00 13.18
CA LYS A 45 5.22 -0.18 14.64
C LYS A 45 3.86 -0.07 15.32
N LYS A 46 3.02 0.88 14.91
CA LYS A 46 1.65 0.99 15.42
C LYS A 46 0.83 -0.26 15.10
N SER A 47 0.95 -0.80 13.89
CA SER A 47 0.28 -2.05 13.50
C SER A 47 0.78 -3.25 14.32
N GLU A 48 2.11 -3.37 14.51
CA GLU A 48 2.71 -4.41 15.35
C GLU A 48 2.17 -4.40 16.78
N LEU A 49 2.13 -3.22 17.40
CA LEU A 49 1.62 -3.06 18.77
C LEU A 49 0.13 -3.40 18.88
N LYS A 50 -0.66 -3.10 17.84
CA LYS A 50 -2.10 -3.32 17.83
C LYS A 50 -2.47 -4.78 17.56
N TRP A 51 -1.77 -5.44 16.62
CA TRP A 51 -2.14 -6.73 16.08
C TRP A 51 -1.18 -7.87 16.43
N GLY A 52 0.00 -7.54 16.97
CA GLY A 52 1.02 -8.52 17.30
C GLY A 52 1.82 -9.06 16.11
N THR A 53 1.64 -8.53 14.90
CA THR A 53 2.39 -8.95 13.70
C THR A 53 3.69 -8.17 13.61
N PRO A 54 4.87 -8.84 13.73
CA PRO A 54 6.16 -8.16 13.70
C PRO A 54 6.38 -7.33 12.43
N ILE A 55 7.08 -6.20 12.55
CA ILE A 55 7.37 -5.26 11.44
C ILE A 55 8.01 -5.99 10.25
N TYR A 56 8.98 -6.88 10.49
CA TYR A 56 9.67 -7.60 9.42
C TYR A 56 8.73 -8.51 8.62
N ILE A 57 7.72 -9.11 9.27
CA ILE A 57 6.68 -9.89 8.59
C ILE A 57 5.81 -8.99 7.71
N GLN A 58 5.39 -7.83 8.23
CA GLN A 58 4.60 -6.86 7.47
C GLN A 58 5.32 -6.42 6.20
N LEU A 59 6.62 -6.08 6.32
CA LEU A 59 7.45 -5.68 5.17
C LEU A 59 7.69 -6.82 4.20
N ALA A 60 7.91 -8.05 4.69
CA ALA A 60 8.09 -9.23 3.85
C ALA A 60 6.85 -9.51 3.00
N ILE A 61 5.65 -9.41 3.59
CA ILE A 61 4.39 -9.55 2.86
C ILE A 61 4.27 -8.48 1.78
N ILE A 62 4.48 -7.20 2.10
CA ILE A 62 4.40 -6.12 1.12
C ILE A 62 5.42 -6.30 0.00
N LYS A 63 6.64 -6.71 0.34
CA LYS A 63 7.68 -6.98 -0.65
C LYS A 63 7.26 -8.07 -1.62
N TRP A 64 6.70 -9.16 -1.12
CA TRP A 64 6.25 -10.30 -1.93
C TRP A 64 5.01 -9.95 -2.78
N GLU A 65 4.03 -9.27 -2.19
CA GLU A 65 2.75 -8.99 -2.82
C GLU A 65 2.84 -7.89 -3.90
N SER A 66 3.62 -6.84 -3.67
CA SER A 66 3.62 -5.66 -4.54
C SER A 66 5.00 -5.10 -4.88
N GLY A 67 6.08 -5.60 -4.27
CA GLY A 67 7.40 -4.96 -4.38
C GLY A 67 7.40 -3.52 -3.87
N PHE A 68 6.53 -3.17 -2.93
CA PHE A 68 6.30 -1.80 -2.44
C PHE A 68 5.66 -0.85 -3.46
N ASP A 69 5.07 -1.37 -4.54
CA ASP A 69 4.28 -0.55 -5.46
C ASP A 69 2.86 -0.33 -4.91
N TRP A 70 2.52 0.93 -4.67
CA TRP A 70 1.21 1.34 -4.14
C TRP A 70 0.06 1.19 -5.14
N LEU A 71 0.37 1.11 -6.44
CA LEU A 71 -0.60 0.90 -7.53
C LEU A 71 -0.55 -0.51 -8.11
N ALA A 72 0.21 -1.42 -7.49
CA ALA A 72 0.32 -2.79 -7.97
C ALA A 72 -1.04 -3.43 -8.23
N LYS A 73 -1.16 -4.09 -9.38
CA LYS A 73 -2.35 -4.82 -9.83
C LYS A 73 -1.92 -6.11 -10.50
N PRO A 74 -2.71 -7.19 -10.38
CA PRO A 74 -2.46 -8.40 -11.14
C PRO A 74 -2.38 -8.12 -12.64
N PRO A 75 -1.50 -8.79 -13.39
CA PRO A 75 -1.45 -8.66 -14.84
C PRO A 75 -2.79 -9.06 -15.46
N ARG A 76 -3.16 -8.44 -16.58
CA ARG A 76 -4.35 -8.82 -17.33
C ARG A 76 -4.10 -10.17 -18.03
N GLN A 77 -5.07 -11.04 -17.97
CA GLN A 77 -5.09 -12.21 -18.85
C GLN A 77 -5.21 -11.74 -20.30
N LYS A 78 -4.54 -12.45 -21.21
CA LYS A 78 -4.56 -12.14 -22.64
C LYS A 78 -5.31 -13.24 -23.40
N ILE A 79 -6.26 -12.83 -24.26
CA ILE A 79 -6.87 -13.72 -25.24
C ILE A 79 -5.89 -13.85 -26.42
N PHE A 80 -5.64 -15.09 -26.87
CA PHE A 80 -4.66 -15.42 -27.92
C PHE A 80 -3.25 -14.84 -27.68
N LYS A 81 -2.87 -14.67 -26.37
CA LYS A 81 -1.58 -14.09 -25.94
C LYS A 81 -1.34 -12.63 -26.34
N ILE A 82 -2.26 -11.99 -27.04
CA ILE A 82 -2.10 -10.65 -27.64
C ILE A 82 -3.06 -9.64 -27.01
N VAL A 83 -4.36 -9.95 -26.95
CA VAL A 83 -5.38 -8.96 -26.54
C VAL A 83 -5.58 -9.00 -25.02
N PRO A 84 -5.32 -7.89 -24.29
CA PRO A 84 -5.60 -7.81 -22.86
C PRO A 84 -7.10 -7.91 -22.60
N TYR A 85 -7.52 -8.89 -21.79
CA TYR A 85 -8.93 -9.10 -21.45
C TYR A 85 -9.24 -8.71 -20.02
N LYS A 86 -9.30 -9.65 -19.09
CA LYS A 86 -9.75 -9.46 -17.72
C LYS A 86 -8.60 -9.65 -16.72
N ARG A 87 -8.64 -8.96 -15.56
CA ARG A 87 -7.75 -9.29 -14.45
C ARG A 87 -8.28 -10.51 -13.69
N PRO A 88 -7.42 -11.45 -13.29
CA PRO A 88 -7.83 -12.66 -12.58
C PRO A 88 -8.37 -12.37 -11.18
N SER A 89 -8.00 -11.24 -10.60
CA SER A 89 -8.32 -10.88 -9.23
C SER A 89 -8.57 -9.38 -9.09
N SER A 90 -9.29 -8.98 -8.04
CA SER A 90 -9.50 -7.59 -7.63
C SER A 90 -8.39 -7.07 -6.69
N SER A 91 -7.29 -7.81 -6.53
CA SER A 91 -6.19 -7.41 -5.67
C SER A 91 -5.55 -6.09 -6.11
N PHE A 92 -5.11 -5.28 -5.13
CA PHE A 92 -4.62 -3.94 -5.39
C PHE A 92 -3.73 -3.41 -4.27
N GLY A 93 -2.73 -2.59 -4.66
CA GLY A 93 -1.89 -1.81 -3.77
C GLY A 93 -0.85 -2.61 -3.01
N TYR A 94 -0.34 -2.06 -1.92
CA TYR A 94 0.76 -2.63 -1.15
C TYR A 94 0.55 -4.07 -0.68
N SER A 95 -0.63 -4.38 -0.14
CA SER A 95 -0.96 -5.69 0.44
C SER A 95 -1.65 -6.64 -0.52
N GLN A 96 -1.89 -6.25 -1.76
CA GLN A 96 -2.65 -7.00 -2.76
C GLN A 96 -3.98 -7.60 -2.23
N ALA A 97 -4.55 -6.93 -1.23
CA ALA A 97 -5.85 -7.33 -0.68
C ALA A 97 -6.94 -7.32 -1.76
N ILE A 98 -7.75 -8.36 -1.83
CA ILE A 98 -8.93 -8.40 -2.69
C ILE A 98 -10.05 -7.53 -2.12
N LYS A 99 -10.95 -7.03 -2.98
CA LYS A 99 -12.00 -6.09 -2.60
C LYS A 99 -12.86 -6.60 -1.43
N GLY A 100 -13.32 -7.84 -1.47
CA GLY A 100 -14.19 -8.41 -0.42
C GLY A 100 -13.52 -8.43 0.95
N THR A 101 -12.28 -8.92 1.04
CA THR A 101 -11.53 -8.97 2.30
C THR A 101 -11.19 -7.57 2.82
N TRP A 102 -10.93 -6.62 1.91
CA TRP A 102 -10.69 -5.23 2.29
C TRP A 102 -11.95 -4.55 2.86
N GLU A 103 -13.11 -4.77 2.29
CA GLU A 103 -14.37 -4.24 2.85
C GLU A 103 -14.70 -4.90 4.21
N GLN A 104 -14.42 -6.18 4.39
CA GLN A 104 -14.55 -6.85 5.69
C GLN A 104 -13.63 -6.20 6.74
N TYR A 105 -12.36 -5.96 6.42
CA TYR A 105 -11.43 -5.24 7.28
C TYR A 105 -11.97 -3.87 7.69
N LYS A 106 -12.44 -3.07 6.73
CA LYS A 106 -13.01 -1.74 6.99
C LYS A 106 -14.21 -1.81 7.94
N LYS A 107 -15.08 -2.79 7.74
CA LYS A 107 -16.26 -3.01 8.57
C LYS A 107 -15.88 -3.38 10.00
N GLU A 108 -14.97 -4.33 10.16
CA GLU A 108 -14.59 -4.85 11.48
C GLU A 108 -13.74 -3.86 12.29
N THR A 109 -12.90 -3.06 11.64
CA THR A 109 -12.03 -2.09 12.31
C THR A 109 -12.64 -0.69 12.44
N GLY A 110 -13.77 -0.44 11.78
CA GLY A 110 -14.37 0.89 11.70
C GLY A 110 -13.60 1.89 10.82
N ASN A 111 -12.52 1.47 10.15
CA ASN A 111 -11.66 2.35 9.34
C ASN A 111 -12.26 2.56 7.94
N LYS A 112 -13.38 3.27 7.87
CA LYS A 112 -14.14 3.49 6.63
C LYS A 112 -13.34 4.18 5.52
N LEU A 113 -12.36 5.02 5.88
CA LEU A 113 -11.53 5.80 4.95
C LEU A 113 -10.22 5.10 4.55
N ALA A 114 -10.02 3.85 4.97
CA ALA A 114 -8.85 3.09 4.58
C ALA A 114 -8.79 2.84 3.07
N THR A 115 -7.58 2.94 2.50
CA THR A 115 -7.32 2.68 1.08
C THR A 115 -6.14 1.74 0.90
N ARG A 116 -6.27 0.78 -0.01
CA ARG A 116 -5.24 -0.21 -0.34
C ARG A 116 -3.96 0.38 -0.93
N ALA A 117 -4.02 1.62 -1.41
CA ALA A 117 -2.89 2.36 -1.96
C ALA A 117 -2.05 3.10 -0.89
N ARG A 118 -2.48 3.11 0.36
CA ARG A 118 -1.79 3.82 1.43
C ARG A 118 -1.04 2.85 2.34
N PHE A 119 0.27 3.04 2.50
CA PHE A 119 1.12 2.15 3.30
C PHE A 119 0.59 1.94 4.73
N ARG A 120 0.19 3.01 5.42
CA ARG A 120 -0.39 2.97 6.77
C ARG A 120 -1.57 1.99 6.86
N ASP A 121 -2.48 2.07 5.91
CA ASP A 121 -3.70 1.27 5.93
C ASP A 121 -3.39 -0.19 5.54
N SER A 122 -2.41 -0.40 4.66
CA SER A 122 -1.99 -1.73 4.24
C SER A 122 -1.26 -2.51 5.34
N VAL A 123 -0.40 -1.86 6.15
CA VAL A 123 0.23 -2.54 7.30
C VAL A 123 -0.78 -2.82 8.40
N ASP A 124 -1.76 -1.94 8.64
CA ASP A 124 -2.85 -2.20 9.60
C ASP A 124 -3.74 -3.37 9.13
N PHE A 125 -4.05 -3.43 7.82
CA PHE A 125 -4.75 -4.57 7.21
C PHE A 125 -3.97 -5.87 7.35
N ILE A 126 -2.66 -5.88 7.06
CA ILE A 126 -1.82 -7.07 7.21
C ILE A 126 -1.84 -7.56 8.66
N GLY A 127 -1.71 -6.65 9.62
CA GLY A 127 -1.79 -6.98 11.03
C GLY A 127 -3.13 -7.60 11.42
N TRP A 128 -4.24 -6.99 11.01
CA TRP A 128 -5.58 -7.52 11.22
C TRP A 128 -5.76 -8.92 10.60
N TYR A 129 -5.35 -9.08 9.35
CA TYR A 129 -5.51 -10.35 8.62
C TYR A 129 -4.71 -11.49 9.26
N THR A 130 -3.45 -11.25 9.59
CA THR A 130 -2.57 -12.24 10.22
C THR A 130 -3.02 -12.59 11.65
N SER A 131 -3.54 -11.62 12.41
CA SER A 131 -4.08 -11.88 13.75
C SER A 131 -5.30 -12.79 13.71
N LYS A 132 -6.20 -12.61 12.73
CA LYS A 132 -7.35 -13.51 12.51
C LYS A 132 -6.91 -14.92 12.12
N THR A 133 -5.96 -15.04 11.22
CA THR A 133 -5.43 -16.35 10.79
C THR A 133 -4.83 -17.09 11.97
N LYS A 134 -4.06 -16.40 12.82
CA LYS A 134 -3.50 -16.99 14.05
C LYS A 134 -4.59 -17.49 15.01
N SER A 135 -5.68 -16.74 15.18
CA SER A 135 -6.79 -17.15 16.07
C SER A 135 -7.58 -18.36 15.57
N ILE A 136 -7.49 -18.71 14.29
CA ILE A 136 -8.13 -19.90 13.71
C ILE A 136 -7.25 -21.15 13.89
N LEU A 137 -5.94 -20.96 13.97
CA LEU A 137 -4.95 -22.05 14.06
C LEU A 137 -4.63 -22.48 15.49
N ASN A 138 -5.07 -21.72 16.49
CA ASN A 138 -4.95 -22.04 17.93
C ASN A 138 -6.28 -22.54 18.49
#